data_b94fb4699bf9a04ed38f84b6926cdeab
#
_entry.id   b94fb4699bf9a04ed38f84b6926cdeab
#
_cell.length_a   1.000
_cell.length_b   1.000
_cell.length_c   1.000
_cell.angle_alpha   90.00
_cell.angle_beta   90.00
_cell.angle_gamma   90.00
#
_symmetry.space_group_name_H-M   'P 1'
#
loop_
_entity.id
_entity.type
_entity.pdbx_description
1 polymer ?
#
loop_
_entity_poly.entity_id
_entity_poly.type
_entity_poly.pdbx_seq_one_letter_code
_entity_poly.pdbx_strand_id
1 'polypeptide(L)'
;MAPSGEGCPSLCSGLFASFHFSTLLGLSCLFFTFPCSWLALNVSWAFPVICGHLLIPTILYFFLTSFTDTGILHKGIEEELENQANTLGSLQQHWCNKCQLYCLPHTFHCSWCNTCVEEFDHHCMWVNNCIGCHNFRFFLLFVFFLTSYDLAVLITCLTYLALNTQQPFGVEKICTVLLTIPAGFSLVPLLILLSHQIITVVAAQDSGKFKALSCSRSSAWESNLFAWCKLHEAK
;
A
#
# COMPACT_ATOMS: atom_id res chain seq x y z
N MET A 1 -23.83 -25.67 -19.92
CA MET A 1 -24.27 -24.28 -20.12
C MET A 1 -23.70 -23.46 -18.98
N ALA A 2 -22.62 -22.74 -19.26
CA ALA A 2 -22.03 -21.80 -18.29
C ALA A 2 -22.78 -20.48 -18.39
N PRO A 3 -23.13 -19.79 -17.29
CA PRO A 3 -23.69 -18.46 -17.35
C PRO A 3 -22.62 -17.47 -17.78
N SER A 4 -22.73 -17.00 -18.99
CA SER A 4 -22.00 -15.86 -19.54
C SER A 4 -22.56 -14.60 -18.91
N GLY A 5 -21.81 -13.94 -18.05
CA GLY A 5 -22.23 -12.64 -17.49
C GLY A 5 -21.39 -12.13 -16.33
N GLU A 6 -20.07 -12.37 -16.34
CA GLU A 6 -19.19 -11.68 -15.40
C GLU A 6 -18.40 -10.60 -16.15
N GLY A 7 -18.95 -9.38 -16.13
CA GLY A 7 -18.21 -8.17 -16.51
C GLY A 7 -16.94 -8.09 -15.69
N CYS A 8 -15.81 -7.88 -16.35
CA CYS A 8 -14.44 -7.96 -15.87
C CYS A 8 -14.27 -7.18 -14.54
N PRO A 9 -14.14 -7.85 -13.38
CA PRO A 9 -13.98 -7.17 -12.09
C PRO A 9 -12.70 -6.31 -12.03
N SER A 10 -11.70 -6.62 -12.83
CA SER A 10 -10.44 -5.87 -12.91
C SER A 10 -10.60 -4.43 -13.43
N LEU A 11 -11.56 -4.17 -14.31
CA LEU A 11 -11.80 -2.83 -14.85
C LEU A 11 -12.38 -1.90 -13.78
N CYS A 12 -13.35 -2.38 -12.98
CA CYS A 12 -13.95 -1.60 -11.89
C CYS A 12 -12.92 -1.26 -10.82
N SER A 13 -12.05 -2.21 -10.45
CA SER A 13 -10.99 -1.99 -9.45
C SER A 13 -9.95 -0.99 -9.97
N GLY A 14 -9.57 -1.06 -11.25
CA GLY A 14 -8.65 -0.10 -11.86
C GLY A 14 -9.20 1.32 -11.92
N LEU A 15 -10.48 1.49 -12.23
CA LEU A 15 -11.16 2.79 -12.20
C LEU A 15 -11.23 3.35 -10.78
N PHE A 16 -11.49 2.50 -9.78
CA PHE A 16 -11.54 2.91 -8.39
C PHE A 16 -10.17 3.41 -7.88
N ALA A 17 -9.10 2.67 -8.13
CA ALA A 17 -7.74 3.09 -7.78
C ALA A 17 -7.32 4.39 -8.49
N SER A 18 -7.65 4.54 -9.78
CA SER A 18 -7.39 5.76 -10.55
C SER A 18 -8.15 6.96 -10.00
N PHE A 19 -9.41 6.77 -9.59
CA PHE A 19 -10.22 7.80 -8.97
C PHE A 19 -9.59 8.25 -7.64
N HIS A 20 -9.19 7.32 -6.77
CA HIS A 20 -8.56 7.66 -5.50
C HIS A 20 -7.23 8.37 -5.67
N PHE A 21 -6.38 7.90 -6.59
CA PHE A 21 -5.13 8.57 -6.88
C PHE A 21 -5.34 10.00 -7.42
N SER A 22 -6.30 10.18 -8.33
CA SER A 22 -6.66 11.50 -8.86
C SER A 22 -7.20 12.41 -7.76
N THR A 23 -8.00 11.88 -6.83
CA THR A 23 -8.52 12.61 -5.66
C THR A 23 -7.39 13.05 -4.75
N LEU A 24 -6.45 12.15 -4.43
CA LEU A 24 -5.26 12.47 -3.62
C LEU A 24 -4.47 13.62 -4.25
N LEU A 25 -4.18 13.56 -5.55
CA LEU A 25 -3.46 14.61 -6.25
C LEU A 25 -4.24 15.93 -6.29
N GLY A 26 -5.54 15.89 -6.60
CA GLY A 26 -6.39 17.08 -6.66
C GLY A 26 -6.49 17.79 -5.31
N LEU A 27 -6.74 17.05 -4.23
CA LEU A 27 -6.78 17.61 -2.88
C LEU A 27 -5.40 18.14 -2.45
N SER A 28 -4.31 17.46 -2.81
CA SER A 28 -2.94 17.93 -2.55
C SER A 28 -2.64 19.24 -3.30
N CYS A 29 -3.07 19.36 -4.56
CA CYS A 29 -2.91 20.62 -5.31
C CYS A 29 -3.65 21.78 -4.63
N LEU A 30 -4.91 21.59 -4.23
CA LEU A 30 -5.67 22.59 -3.48
C LEU A 30 -5.01 22.94 -2.15
N PHE A 31 -4.51 21.94 -1.44
CA PHE A 31 -3.81 22.10 -0.17
C PHE A 31 -2.55 22.97 -0.31
N PHE A 32 -1.68 22.65 -1.27
CA PHE A 32 -0.45 23.41 -1.49
C PHE A 32 -0.72 24.82 -2.04
N THR A 33 -1.80 25.00 -2.82
CA THR A 33 -2.15 26.31 -3.40
C THR A 33 -2.73 27.26 -2.37
N PHE A 34 -3.55 26.80 -1.43
CA PHE A 34 -4.30 27.67 -0.51
C PHE A 34 -3.70 27.66 0.92
N PRO A 35 -4.06 26.75 1.84
CA PRO A 35 -3.63 26.87 3.23
C PRO A 35 -2.12 26.75 3.41
N CYS A 36 -1.47 25.88 2.66
CA CYS A 36 -0.05 25.63 2.79
C CYS A 36 0.81 26.81 2.31
N SER A 37 0.45 27.42 1.15
CA SER A 37 1.16 28.59 0.63
C SER A 37 0.99 29.80 1.54
N TRP A 38 -0.19 30.04 2.08
CA TRP A 38 -0.43 31.12 3.02
C TRP A 38 0.43 30.95 4.27
N LEU A 39 0.48 29.75 4.86
CA LEU A 39 1.32 29.46 6.02
C LEU A 39 2.82 29.58 5.72
N ALA A 40 3.24 29.19 4.53
CA ALA A 40 4.62 29.34 4.10
C ALA A 40 5.07 30.81 4.09
N LEU A 41 4.23 31.71 3.64
CA LEU A 41 4.53 33.12 3.51
C LEU A 41 4.35 33.91 4.83
N ASN A 42 3.40 33.51 5.68
CA ASN A 42 3.06 34.28 6.88
C ASN A 42 3.58 33.67 8.19
N VAL A 43 3.95 32.37 8.19
CA VAL A 43 4.38 31.68 9.41
C VAL A 43 5.74 31.02 9.22
N SER A 44 5.84 29.99 8.37
CA SER A 44 7.09 29.25 8.17
C SER A 44 7.07 28.39 6.90
N TRP A 45 8.18 28.33 6.20
CA TRP A 45 8.43 27.39 5.09
C TRP A 45 8.52 25.92 5.53
N ALA A 46 8.53 25.65 6.82
CA ALA A 46 8.49 24.27 7.32
C ALA A 46 7.23 23.50 6.88
N PHE A 47 6.07 24.15 6.75
CA PHE A 47 4.81 23.52 6.34
C PHE A 47 4.92 22.84 4.96
N PRO A 48 5.23 23.56 3.88
CA PRO A 48 5.33 22.91 2.55
C PRO A 48 6.50 21.91 2.48
N VAL A 49 7.59 22.14 3.20
CA VAL A 49 8.73 21.22 3.22
C VAL A 49 8.34 19.88 3.86
N ILE A 50 7.73 19.90 5.05
CA ILE A 50 7.30 18.69 5.74
C ILE A 50 6.25 17.95 4.92
N CYS A 51 5.21 18.65 4.47
CA CYS A 51 4.13 18.02 3.69
C CYS A 51 4.63 17.47 2.35
N GLY A 52 5.54 18.17 1.66
CA GLY A 52 6.15 17.68 0.43
C GLY A 52 7.01 16.43 0.64
N HIS A 53 7.80 16.39 1.72
CA HIS A 53 8.61 15.21 2.08
C HIS A 53 7.75 14.00 2.47
N LEU A 54 6.52 14.19 2.91
CA LEU A 54 5.59 13.09 3.19
C LEU A 54 4.81 12.67 1.94
N LEU A 55 4.45 13.62 1.07
CA LEU A 55 3.70 13.33 -0.16
C LEU A 55 4.53 12.51 -1.16
N ILE A 56 5.82 12.84 -1.34
CA ILE A 56 6.70 12.15 -2.30
C ILE A 56 6.76 10.63 -2.02
N PRO A 57 7.13 10.16 -0.81
CA PRO A 57 7.13 8.72 -0.54
C PRO A 57 5.73 8.11 -0.56
N THR A 58 4.67 8.85 -0.21
CA THR A 58 3.29 8.38 -0.35
C THR A 58 3.00 7.98 -1.79
N ILE A 59 3.31 8.85 -2.76
CA ILE A 59 3.13 8.57 -4.19
C ILE A 59 4.02 7.41 -4.64
N LEU A 60 5.29 7.41 -4.25
CA LEU A 60 6.23 6.36 -4.59
C LEU A 60 5.74 4.98 -4.14
N TYR A 61 5.37 4.85 -2.85
CA TYR A 61 4.91 3.58 -2.30
C TYR A 61 3.52 3.17 -2.80
N PHE A 62 2.66 4.13 -3.18
CA PHE A 62 1.44 3.82 -3.91
C PHE A 62 1.76 3.06 -5.21
N PHE A 63 2.64 3.58 -6.04
CA PHE A 63 3.04 2.92 -7.29
C PHE A 63 3.76 1.60 -7.06
N LEU A 64 4.70 1.54 -6.11
CA LEU A 64 5.38 0.29 -5.78
C LEU A 64 4.39 -0.79 -5.32
N THR A 65 3.40 -0.44 -4.50
CA THR A 65 2.37 -1.39 -4.05
C THR A 65 1.47 -1.84 -5.20
N SER A 66 1.09 -0.91 -6.10
CA SER A 66 0.18 -1.17 -7.21
C SER A 66 0.79 -2.03 -8.32
N PHE A 67 2.09 -1.89 -8.58
CA PHE A 67 2.74 -2.50 -9.76
C PHE A 67 3.75 -3.59 -9.43
N THR A 68 4.12 -3.80 -8.17
CA THR A 68 4.99 -4.91 -7.79
C THR A 68 4.19 -6.22 -7.81
N ASP A 69 4.82 -7.28 -8.30
CA ASP A 69 4.29 -8.64 -8.21
C ASP A 69 3.96 -8.99 -6.75
N THR A 70 2.82 -9.63 -6.55
CA THR A 70 2.29 -9.95 -5.22
C THR A 70 2.80 -11.27 -4.65
N GLY A 71 3.54 -12.06 -5.46
CA GLY A 71 3.87 -13.46 -5.18
C GLY A 71 2.85 -14.40 -5.82
N ILE A 72 2.58 -14.21 -7.12
CA ILE A 72 1.65 -15.08 -7.87
C ILE A 72 2.28 -16.46 -8.06
N LEU A 73 1.54 -17.50 -7.67
CA LEU A 73 1.96 -18.88 -7.88
C LEU A 73 1.69 -19.31 -9.33
N HIS A 74 2.73 -19.68 -10.04
CA HIS A 74 2.66 -20.12 -11.46
C HIS A 74 2.71 -21.65 -11.58
N LYS A 75 2.01 -22.20 -12.58
CA LYS A 75 2.14 -23.61 -12.98
C LYS A 75 3.59 -23.89 -13.44
N GLY A 76 4.20 -24.92 -12.92
CA GLY A 76 5.60 -25.32 -13.22
C GLY A 76 6.53 -25.33 -12.01
N ILE A 77 6.05 -24.83 -10.87
CA ILE A 77 6.78 -24.90 -9.59
C ILE A 77 6.48 -26.22 -8.86
N GLU A 78 5.51 -26.97 -9.35
CA GLU A 78 5.03 -28.23 -8.74
C GLU A 78 6.18 -29.23 -8.54
N GLU A 79 7.09 -29.38 -9.52
CA GLU A 79 8.24 -30.29 -9.40
C GLU A 79 9.27 -29.87 -8.33
N GLU A 80 9.50 -28.56 -8.17
CA GLU A 80 10.38 -28.03 -7.11
C GLU A 80 9.74 -28.16 -5.75
N LEU A 81 8.42 -27.92 -5.65
CA LEU A 81 7.64 -28.04 -4.42
C LEU A 81 7.49 -29.50 -3.98
N GLU A 82 7.29 -30.44 -4.89
CA GLU A 82 7.21 -31.86 -4.60
C GLU A 82 8.56 -32.41 -4.08
N ASN A 83 9.66 -31.95 -4.66
CA ASN A 83 10.99 -32.26 -4.16
C ASN A 83 11.29 -31.65 -2.79
N GLN A 84 10.81 -30.44 -2.50
CA GLN A 84 10.93 -29.82 -1.17
C GLN A 84 9.98 -30.44 -0.14
N ALA A 85 8.76 -30.83 -0.52
CA ALA A 85 7.82 -31.51 0.37
C ALA A 85 8.34 -32.89 0.81
N ASN A 86 9.00 -33.62 -0.09
CA ASN A 86 9.66 -34.90 0.23
C ASN A 86 10.85 -34.74 1.16
N THR A 87 11.47 -33.55 1.21
CA THR A 87 12.65 -33.27 2.06
C THR A 87 12.29 -32.69 3.43
N LEU A 88 11.17 -31.95 3.57
CA LEU A 88 10.77 -31.23 4.79
C LEU A 88 9.62 -31.87 5.58
N GLY A 89 9.11 -33.04 5.20
CA GLY A 89 8.03 -33.74 5.91
C GLY A 89 6.71 -32.95 5.90
N SER A 90 5.74 -33.44 5.12
CA SER A 90 4.32 -33.08 5.07
C SER A 90 3.97 -31.60 5.36
N LEU A 91 4.39 -30.69 4.48
CA LEU A 91 3.77 -29.38 4.37
C LEU A 91 2.28 -29.58 3.98
N GLN A 92 1.36 -29.04 4.77
CA GLN A 92 -0.07 -29.08 4.46
C GLN A 92 -0.33 -28.29 3.17
N GLN A 93 -0.25 -28.95 2.03
CA GLN A 93 -0.63 -28.39 0.74
C GLN A 93 -2.15 -28.52 0.55
N HIS A 94 -2.78 -27.55 -0.10
CA HIS A 94 -4.17 -27.65 -0.52
C HIS A 94 -4.32 -27.43 -2.01
N TRP A 95 -5.27 -28.14 -2.63
CA TRP A 95 -5.53 -28.05 -4.06
C TRP A 95 -6.45 -26.86 -4.40
N CYS A 96 -6.03 -25.99 -5.30
CA CYS A 96 -6.88 -24.93 -5.85
C CYS A 96 -7.58 -25.40 -7.12
N ASN A 97 -8.90 -25.65 -7.04
CA ASN A 97 -9.70 -26.11 -8.18
C ASN A 97 -9.78 -25.09 -9.34
N LYS A 98 -9.64 -23.79 -9.05
CA LYS A 98 -9.71 -22.73 -10.08
C LYS A 98 -8.41 -22.60 -10.86
N CYS A 99 -7.28 -22.59 -10.16
CA CYS A 99 -5.96 -22.47 -10.80
C CYS A 99 -5.38 -23.83 -11.21
N GLN A 100 -5.96 -24.95 -10.71
CA GLN A 100 -5.50 -26.32 -10.95
C GLN A 100 -4.03 -26.49 -10.58
N LEU A 101 -3.67 -26.13 -9.34
CA LEU A 101 -2.34 -26.27 -8.79
C LEU A 101 -2.41 -26.51 -7.27
N TYR A 102 -1.34 -27.12 -6.72
CA TYR A 102 -1.17 -27.27 -5.29
C TYR A 102 -0.60 -25.98 -4.70
N CYS A 103 -1.27 -25.48 -3.66
CA CYS A 103 -0.92 -24.27 -2.95
C CYS A 103 -0.18 -24.60 -1.65
N LEU A 104 0.83 -23.82 -1.33
CA LEU A 104 1.51 -23.82 -0.03
C LEU A 104 0.58 -23.33 1.10
N PRO A 105 0.89 -23.60 2.36
CA PRO A 105 0.22 -22.96 3.49
C PRO A 105 0.23 -21.43 3.33
N HIS A 106 -0.86 -20.76 3.71
CA HIS A 106 -1.05 -19.30 3.58
C HIS A 106 -1.12 -18.76 2.14
N THR A 107 -1.19 -19.64 1.12
CA THR A 107 -1.50 -19.24 -0.27
C THR A 107 -3.01 -19.31 -0.49
N PHE A 108 -3.64 -18.22 -0.94
CA PHE A 108 -5.07 -18.18 -1.18
C PHE A 108 -5.41 -17.72 -2.60
N HIS A 109 -6.52 -18.23 -3.13
CA HIS A 109 -7.03 -17.82 -4.42
C HIS A 109 -7.77 -16.50 -4.33
N CYS A 110 -7.28 -15.46 -4.98
CA CYS A 110 -7.99 -14.20 -5.14
C CYS A 110 -9.00 -14.30 -6.29
N SER A 111 -10.29 -14.15 -6.00
CA SER A 111 -11.34 -14.16 -7.04
C SER A 111 -11.36 -12.90 -7.91
N TRP A 112 -10.79 -11.79 -7.46
CA TRP A 112 -10.68 -10.55 -8.24
C TRP A 112 -9.58 -10.64 -9.30
N CYS A 113 -8.41 -11.18 -8.93
CA CYS A 113 -7.28 -11.34 -9.84
C CYS A 113 -7.31 -12.69 -10.57
N ASN A 114 -8.15 -13.64 -10.12
CA ASN A 114 -8.22 -15.02 -10.58
C ASN A 114 -6.87 -15.75 -10.52
N THR A 115 -6.08 -15.51 -9.48
CA THR A 115 -4.74 -16.04 -9.24
C THR A 115 -4.59 -16.52 -7.81
N CYS A 116 -3.68 -17.46 -7.55
CA CYS A 116 -3.23 -17.83 -6.21
C CYS A 116 -2.03 -16.97 -5.82
N VAL A 117 -2.06 -16.40 -4.62
CA VAL A 117 -1.05 -15.47 -4.11
C VAL A 117 -0.47 -16.03 -2.81
N GLU A 118 0.86 -16.08 -2.71
CA GLU A 118 1.61 -16.51 -1.52
C GLU A 118 1.49 -15.47 -0.41
N GLU A 119 1.32 -15.95 0.83
CA GLU A 119 1.12 -15.11 2.02
C GLU A 119 0.07 -14.02 1.77
N PHE A 120 -1.07 -14.45 1.20
CA PHE A 120 -2.15 -13.56 0.82
C PHE A 120 -2.77 -12.88 2.05
N ASP A 121 -2.70 -11.55 2.10
CA ASP A 121 -3.38 -10.74 3.10
C ASP A 121 -4.79 -10.39 2.61
N HIS A 122 -4.91 -9.60 1.55
CA HIS A 122 -6.18 -9.21 0.95
C HIS A 122 -6.02 -8.72 -0.49
N HIS A 123 -7.13 -8.57 -1.23
CA HIS A 123 -7.16 -7.79 -2.46
C HIS A 123 -7.50 -6.33 -2.13
N CYS A 124 -6.58 -5.42 -2.41
CA CYS A 124 -6.73 -4.01 -2.09
C CYS A 124 -7.25 -3.23 -3.30
N MET A 125 -8.52 -2.81 -3.24
CA MET A 125 -9.14 -2.01 -4.31
C MET A 125 -8.51 -0.63 -4.45
N TRP A 126 -7.94 -0.07 -3.37
CA TRP A 126 -7.32 1.26 -3.35
C TRP A 126 -6.07 1.36 -4.23
N VAL A 127 -5.32 0.28 -4.34
CA VAL A 127 -4.11 0.17 -5.17
C VAL A 127 -4.29 -0.75 -6.36
N ASN A 128 -5.49 -1.33 -6.52
CA ASN A 128 -5.85 -2.29 -7.57
C ASN A 128 -4.87 -3.48 -7.67
N ASN A 129 -4.46 -4.01 -6.53
CA ASN A 129 -3.54 -5.14 -6.47
C ASN A 129 -3.84 -6.02 -5.25
N CYS A 130 -3.45 -7.30 -5.30
CA CYS A 130 -3.39 -8.12 -4.11
C CYS A 130 -2.23 -7.66 -3.22
N ILE A 131 -2.38 -7.83 -1.91
CA ILE A 131 -1.30 -7.68 -0.95
C ILE A 131 -0.88 -9.07 -0.53
N GLY A 132 0.38 -9.38 -0.77
CA GLY A 132 0.98 -10.69 -0.53
C GLY A 132 2.48 -10.57 -0.25
N CYS A 133 3.17 -11.69 -0.31
CA CYS A 133 4.55 -11.86 0.09
C CYS A 133 5.51 -10.77 -0.43
N HIS A 134 5.42 -10.40 -1.72
CA HIS A 134 6.43 -9.54 -2.35
C HIS A 134 6.17 -8.05 -2.17
N ASN A 135 4.90 -7.61 -2.05
CA ASN A 135 4.54 -6.20 -1.98
C ASN A 135 4.04 -5.73 -0.61
N PHE A 136 3.90 -6.63 0.38
CA PHE A 136 3.41 -6.28 1.72
C PHE A 136 4.22 -5.14 2.38
N ARG A 137 5.55 -5.15 2.25
CA ARG A 137 6.41 -4.10 2.80
C ARG A 137 6.14 -2.72 2.17
N PHE A 138 5.86 -2.67 0.87
CA PHE A 138 5.52 -1.43 0.18
C PHE A 138 4.15 -0.93 0.60
N PHE A 139 3.19 -1.86 0.79
CA PHE A 139 1.87 -1.53 1.32
C PHE A 139 1.96 -0.94 2.73
N LEU A 140 2.74 -1.53 3.63
CA LEU A 140 2.95 -1.02 4.99
C LEU A 140 3.52 0.40 4.98
N LEU A 141 4.54 0.65 4.16
CA LEU A 141 5.15 1.97 4.00
C LEU A 141 4.19 2.97 3.36
N PHE A 142 3.40 2.54 2.38
CA PHE A 142 2.35 3.36 1.79
C PHE A 142 1.35 3.83 2.84
N VAL A 143 0.80 2.91 3.65
CA VAL A 143 -0.16 3.25 4.71
C VAL A 143 0.47 4.17 5.75
N PHE A 144 1.72 3.93 6.14
CA PHE A 144 2.45 4.77 7.09
C PHE A 144 2.63 6.21 6.57
N PHE A 145 3.14 6.37 5.34
CA PHE A 145 3.36 7.71 4.77
C PHE A 145 2.04 8.42 4.44
N LEU A 146 1.03 7.70 3.97
CA LEU A 146 -0.29 8.26 3.72
C LEU A 146 -0.92 8.80 5.02
N THR A 147 -0.89 8.02 6.09
CA THR A 147 -1.40 8.44 7.42
C THR A 147 -0.64 9.66 7.96
N SER A 148 0.69 9.66 7.82
CA SER A 148 1.53 10.77 8.26
C SER A 148 1.27 12.04 7.44
N TYR A 149 1.08 11.91 6.13
CA TYR A 149 0.73 13.01 5.24
C TYR A 149 -0.65 13.58 5.57
N ASP A 150 -1.66 12.73 5.74
CA ASP A 150 -3.03 13.13 6.08
C ASP A 150 -3.07 13.89 7.43
N LEU A 151 -2.35 13.40 8.43
CA LEU A 151 -2.19 14.08 9.72
C LEU A 151 -1.53 15.47 9.56
N ALA A 152 -0.46 15.57 8.75
CA ALA A 152 0.23 16.83 8.50
C ALA A 152 -0.68 17.82 7.76
N VAL A 153 -1.47 17.37 6.79
CA VAL A 153 -2.48 18.18 6.09
C VAL A 153 -3.52 18.70 7.08
N LEU A 154 -4.05 17.83 7.94
CA LEU A 154 -5.06 18.19 8.93
C LEU A 154 -4.52 19.25 9.90
N ILE A 155 -3.33 19.04 10.48
CA ILE A 155 -2.68 20.01 11.39
C ILE A 155 -2.48 21.36 10.68
N THR A 156 -1.99 21.34 9.44
CA THR A 156 -1.76 22.54 8.64
C THR A 156 -3.05 23.31 8.38
N CYS A 157 -4.12 22.61 7.99
CA CYS A 157 -5.43 23.22 7.76
C CYS A 157 -6.03 23.82 9.05
N LEU A 158 -5.95 23.10 10.17
CA LEU A 158 -6.42 23.58 11.46
C LEU A 158 -5.61 24.81 11.93
N THR A 159 -4.30 24.81 11.72
CA THR A 159 -3.43 25.96 12.04
C THR A 159 -3.84 27.19 11.22
N TYR A 160 -4.07 27.02 9.92
CA TYR A 160 -4.56 28.10 9.06
C TYR A 160 -5.90 28.66 9.57
N LEU A 161 -6.87 27.79 9.87
CA LEU A 161 -8.19 28.19 10.35
C LEU A 161 -8.12 28.91 11.70
N ALA A 162 -7.26 28.44 12.62
CA ALA A 162 -7.06 29.06 13.93
C ALA A 162 -6.47 30.47 13.83
N LEU A 163 -5.49 30.67 12.93
CA LEU A 163 -4.86 31.97 12.73
C LEU A 163 -5.76 32.97 11.97
N ASN A 164 -6.69 32.48 11.18
CA ASN A 164 -7.56 33.29 10.34
C ASN A 164 -9.03 33.32 10.81
N THR A 165 -9.29 33.14 12.10
CA THR A 165 -10.67 33.11 12.66
C THR A 165 -11.43 34.38 12.37
N GLN A 166 -10.79 35.55 12.48
CA GLN A 166 -11.40 36.87 12.30
C GLN A 166 -11.49 37.33 10.85
N GLN A 167 -10.84 36.63 9.93
CA GLN A 167 -10.92 36.99 8.51
C GLN A 167 -12.26 36.57 7.91
N PRO A 168 -12.81 37.35 6.96
CA PRO A 168 -14.04 36.98 6.27
C PRO A 168 -13.89 35.66 5.50
N PHE A 169 -15.02 35.05 5.16
CA PHE A 169 -15.02 33.83 4.35
C PHE A 169 -14.64 34.15 2.88
N GLY A 170 -13.35 34.02 2.61
CA GLY A 170 -12.80 34.06 1.25
C GLY A 170 -12.60 32.65 0.68
N VAL A 171 -12.18 32.57 -0.59
CA VAL A 171 -11.93 31.31 -1.31
C VAL A 171 -10.94 30.42 -0.56
N GLU A 172 -9.86 30.98 -0.03
CA GLU A 172 -8.84 30.26 0.73
C GLU A 172 -9.42 29.55 1.96
N LYS A 173 -10.25 30.27 2.74
CA LYS A 173 -10.89 29.73 3.95
C LYS A 173 -11.91 28.65 3.61
N ILE A 174 -12.69 28.84 2.54
CA ILE A 174 -13.66 27.84 2.05
C ILE A 174 -12.90 26.57 1.61
N CYS A 175 -11.87 26.71 0.77
CA CYS A 175 -11.06 25.58 0.33
C CYS A 175 -10.42 24.85 1.53
N THR A 176 -9.91 25.59 2.52
CA THR A 176 -9.33 24.98 3.70
C THR A 176 -10.34 24.18 4.52
N VAL A 177 -11.57 24.70 4.72
CA VAL A 177 -12.64 23.96 5.40
C VAL A 177 -13.00 22.68 4.62
N LEU A 178 -13.13 22.79 3.29
CA LEU A 178 -13.42 21.64 2.42
C LEU A 178 -12.31 20.59 2.44
N LEU A 179 -11.04 20.95 2.70
CA LEU A 179 -9.93 20.04 2.86
C LEU A 179 -9.89 19.42 4.27
N THR A 180 -10.25 20.19 5.30
CA THR A 180 -10.20 19.75 6.70
C THR A 180 -11.18 18.60 6.95
N ILE A 181 -12.37 18.65 6.36
CA ILE A 181 -13.42 17.63 6.58
C ILE A 181 -12.96 16.24 6.09
N PRO A 182 -12.57 16.04 4.80
CA PRO A 182 -12.13 14.73 4.35
C PRO A 182 -10.85 14.27 5.06
N ALA A 183 -9.88 15.16 5.37
CA ALA A 183 -8.68 14.81 6.10
C ALA A 183 -9.00 14.31 7.53
N GLY A 184 -9.89 14.96 8.25
CA GLY A 184 -10.33 14.49 9.57
C GLY A 184 -11.09 13.18 9.51
N PHE A 185 -11.86 12.94 8.44
CA PHE A 185 -12.65 11.72 8.29
C PHE A 185 -11.80 10.52 7.85
N SER A 186 -10.80 10.73 7.01
CA SER A 186 -9.87 9.69 6.52
C SER A 186 -8.85 9.26 7.58
N LEU A 187 -8.46 10.17 8.48
CA LEU A 187 -7.43 9.89 9.47
C LEU A 187 -7.79 8.73 10.41
N VAL A 188 -9.05 8.63 10.85
CA VAL A 188 -9.48 7.58 11.79
C VAL A 188 -9.33 6.17 11.19
N PRO A 189 -9.90 5.85 10.01
CA PRO A 189 -9.71 4.53 9.41
C PRO A 189 -8.25 4.25 9.03
N LEU A 190 -7.47 5.27 8.64
CA LEU A 190 -6.04 5.11 8.37
C LEU A 190 -5.25 4.74 9.62
N LEU A 191 -5.52 5.36 10.76
CA LEU A 191 -4.90 5.02 12.04
C LEU A 191 -5.27 3.61 12.50
N ILE A 192 -6.52 3.20 12.33
CA ILE A 192 -6.97 1.84 12.65
C ILE A 192 -6.24 0.84 11.75
N LEU A 193 -6.18 1.09 10.44
CA LEU A 193 -5.48 0.24 9.49
C LEU A 193 -4.00 0.12 9.82
N LEU A 194 -3.31 1.25 10.06
CA LEU A 194 -1.91 1.28 10.41
C LEU A 194 -1.64 0.52 11.72
N SER A 195 -2.46 0.72 12.75
CA SER A 195 -2.35 0.02 14.03
C SER A 195 -2.51 -1.49 13.85
N HIS A 196 -3.50 -1.92 13.07
CA HIS A 196 -3.72 -3.33 12.77
C HIS A 196 -2.50 -3.95 12.08
N GLN A 197 -1.94 -3.29 11.07
CA GLN A 197 -0.77 -3.78 10.34
C GLN A 197 0.47 -3.87 11.25
N ILE A 198 0.69 -2.88 12.11
CA ILE A 198 1.81 -2.89 13.07
C ILE A 198 1.65 -4.06 14.06
N ILE A 199 0.45 -4.25 14.63
CA ILE A 199 0.17 -5.36 15.56
C ILE A 199 0.42 -6.70 14.88
N THR A 200 -0.02 -6.88 13.65
CA THR A 200 0.17 -8.12 12.87
C THR A 200 1.67 -8.41 12.65
N VAL A 201 2.46 -7.39 12.29
CA VAL A 201 3.92 -7.52 12.11
C VAL A 201 4.61 -7.89 13.43
N VAL A 202 4.28 -7.20 14.53
CA VAL A 202 4.86 -7.47 15.85
C VAL A 202 4.51 -8.89 16.34
N ALA A 203 3.24 -9.30 16.21
CA ALA A 203 2.80 -10.64 16.59
C ALA A 203 3.47 -11.75 15.76
N ALA A 204 3.73 -11.48 14.46
CA ALA A 204 4.48 -12.39 13.60
C ALA A 204 5.94 -12.53 14.02
N GLN A 205 6.58 -11.44 14.48
CA GLN A 205 7.94 -11.47 15.02
C GLN A 205 8.04 -12.33 16.29
N ASP A 206 7.13 -12.12 17.26
CA ASP A 206 7.12 -12.83 18.53
C ASP A 206 6.86 -14.35 18.35
N SER A 207 6.03 -14.72 17.37
CA SER A 207 5.72 -16.13 17.10
C SER A 207 6.78 -16.88 16.28
N GLY A 208 7.90 -16.27 15.94
CA GLY A 208 8.94 -16.85 15.07
C GLY A 208 8.49 -17.07 13.62
N LYS A 209 7.26 -16.69 13.28
CA LYS A 209 6.68 -16.76 11.93
C LYS A 209 7.24 -15.70 10.98
N PHE A 210 8.06 -14.79 11.49
CA PHE A 210 8.71 -13.76 10.68
C PHE A 210 9.65 -14.33 9.61
N LYS A 211 10.18 -15.58 9.84
CA LYS A 211 10.89 -16.31 8.78
C LYS A 211 9.96 -16.75 7.63
N ALA A 212 8.66 -16.84 7.86
CA ALA A 212 7.66 -17.16 6.83
C ALA A 212 7.21 -15.90 6.04
N LEU A 213 7.37 -14.70 6.60
CA LEU A 213 7.23 -13.41 5.88
C LEU A 213 8.43 -13.11 4.98
N SER A 214 9.55 -13.81 5.17
CA SER A 214 10.62 -13.90 4.20
C SER A 214 10.15 -14.93 3.17
N CYS A 215 9.54 -14.44 2.10
CA CYS A 215 9.15 -15.21 0.92
C CYS A 215 10.20 -16.30 0.63
N SER A 216 9.79 -17.57 0.55
CA SER A 216 10.70 -18.71 0.37
C SER A 216 11.43 -18.66 -0.98
N ARG A 217 11.09 -17.68 -1.81
CA ARG A 217 11.75 -17.37 -3.07
C ARG A 217 12.40 -15.99 -2.95
N SER A 218 13.71 -15.98 -2.66
CA SER A 218 14.58 -14.85 -2.99
C SER A 218 14.32 -14.47 -4.45
N SER A 219 13.58 -13.39 -4.66
CA SER A 219 13.31 -12.92 -6.00
C SER A 219 14.65 -12.67 -6.72
N ALA A 220 14.77 -13.06 -7.96
CA ALA A 220 16.02 -12.95 -8.75
C ALA A 220 16.60 -11.53 -8.77
N TRP A 221 15.80 -10.50 -8.43
CA TRP A 221 16.26 -9.13 -8.30
C TRP A 221 16.98 -8.85 -6.97
N GLU A 222 16.64 -9.54 -5.86
CA GLU A 222 17.40 -9.42 -4.59
C GLU A 222 18.79 -10.04 -4.73
N SER A 223 18.92 -11.18 -5.41
CA SER A 223 20.22 -11.76 -5.73
C SER A 223 21.05 -10.84 -6.64
N ASN A 224 20.43 -10.13 -7.59
CA ASN A 224 21.09 -9.14 -8.43
C ASN A 224 21.47 -7.87 -7.66
N LEU A 225 20.66 -7.40 -6.72
CA LEU A 225 21.00 -6.25 -5.88
C LEU A 225 22.14 -6.58 -4.90
N PHE A 226 22.13 -7.77 -4.28
CA PHE A 226 23.24 -8.24 -3.44
C PHE A 226 24.52 -8.48 -4.24
N ALA A 227 24.43 -8.99 -5.47
CA ALA A 227 25.57 -9.13 -6.37
C ALA A 227 26.12 -7.75 -6.77
N TRP A 228 25.24 -6.77 -7.01
CA TRP A 228 25.64 -5.40 -7.34
C TRP A 228 26.32 -4.68 -6.15
N CYS A 229 25.79 -4.83 -4.92
CA CYS A 229 26.42 -4.31 -3.71
C CYS A 229 27.80 -4.96 -3.45
N LYS A 230 27.94 -6.27 -3.60
CA LYS A 230 29.24 -6.96 -3.45
C LYS A 230 30.29 -6.54 -4.48
N LEU A 231 29.87 -6.20 -5.69
CA LEU A 231 30.78 -5.69 -6.74
C LEU A 231 31.26 -4.27 -6.47
N HIS A 232 30.52 -3.48 -5.68
CA HIS A 232 30.91 -2.12 -5.31
C HIS A 232 31.69 -2.04 -3.99
N GLU A 233 31.61 -3.04 -3.10
CA GLU A 233 32.45 -3.13 -1.90
C GLU A 233 33.86 -3.68 -2.18
N ALA A 234 34.11 -4.22 -3.38
CA ALA A 234 35.41 -4.81 -3.79
C ALA A 234 36.26 -3.86 -4.66
N LYS A 235 35.94 -2.56 -4.68
CA LYS A 235 36.76 -1.49 -5.26
C LYS A 235 37.10 -0.45 -4.20
#